data_ee2e668787a3630b59dfb21b95a74ce2
#
_entry.id   ee2e668787a3630b59dfb21b95a74ce2
#
_cell.length_a   1.000
_cell.length_b   1.000
_cell.length_c   1.000
_cell.angle_alpha   90.00
_cell.angle_beta   90.00
_cell.angle_gamma   90.00
#
_symmetry.space_group_name_H-M   'P 1'
#
loop_
_entity.id
_entity.type
_entity.pdbx_description
1 polymer ?
#
loop_
_entity_poly.entity_id
_entity_poly.type
_entity_poly.pdbx_seq_one_letter_code
_entity_poly.pdbx_strand_id
1 'polypeptide(L)'
;MLNRYPLWKNLMVILVVAIGALYSLPNIYGEDPAVQISGTRGQQADTTALTEVQNVLKENDLSTKSIVLENGSILARFTNTDDQLLAKDKIAEKLGNNYTTALNLAPATPAWLSSIGANPMKWGLDLRGGVRFLMEVDMNSALAKRQEQLQDTLRNELRKEKIQFTAIKNSDKFGTMVTLENADQMSKAARIIRQLHPTLEVSDIGDNTLNLALSEAALTESRNLAIEQNLTILRKRVAELGVAEAVIQRQGAERIVIELPGVQDTARAKEILGATATLEFRIVNSLVNPESAARGMLPSDTEIKYDRQGRPVALYKRAVLGGEHIINSSSGLDQNTSTPQVSVTLDSEGGEIMSQTTKKYYKKPMATLYVEYKDNGKKDENGKTILEKNEEVINVATIQGRFSSNFQITGVSSSAEAQNLSMLLKSGALIAPVQIVEERTIGPSLGAQNVEQGINASFWGLIVVILFMLIYYKIFGVIASFALVINIVLLVGLMSILPGATLSMPGIAGIVLTLGMSVDANVLIFERIKEEIRNGRPIQQAINEGYNGAFSSIFDANLTTILTAIILYAVGTGPIQGFAVTLALGVAISMFTAITGTRAIVNFIYGGKRLEKLSI
;
A
#
# COMPACT_ATOMS: atom_id res chain seq x y z
N MET A 1 30.62 -15.39 42.88
CA MET A 1 31.52 -16.06 41.92
C MET A 1 31.51 -15.29 40.62
N LEU A 2 32.67 -14.81 40.19
CA LEU A 2 32.85 -14.13 38.91
C LEU A 2 32.51 -15.09 37.75
N ASN A 3 31.93 -14.55 36.67
CA ASN A 3 31.61 -15.26 35.42
C ASN A 3 30.59 -16.42 35.59
N ARG A 4 29.51 -16.18 36.37
CA ARG A 4 28.33 -17.06 36.41
C ARG A 4 27.08 -16.23 36.18
N TYR A 5 26.35 -16.54 35.11
CA TYR A 5 25.01 -16.00 34.93
C TYR A 5 23.99 -16.70 35.83
N PRO A 6 23.04 -15.96 36.41
CA PRO A 6 21.87 -16.57 37.04
C PRO A 6 21.08 -17.37 35.97
N LEU A 7 20.43 -18.44 36.39
CA LEU A 7 19.69 -19.36 35.50
C LEU A 7 18.71 -18.64 34.57
N TRP A 8 18.04 -17.60 35.06
CA TRP A 8 17.07 -16.84 34.25
C TRP A 8 17.71 -16.17 33.04
N LYS A 9 18.96 -15.65 33.11
CA LYS A 9 19.67 -15.04 31.96
C LYS A 9 20.02 -16.08 30.90
N ASN A 10 20.46 -17.27 31.33
CA ASN A 10 20.74 -18.35 30.39
C ASN A 10 19.44 -18.83 29.72
N LEU A 11 18.34 -18.97 30.48
CA LEU A 11 17.02 -19.33 29.94
C LEU A 11 16.52 -18.25 28.96
N MET A 12 16.71 -16.97 29.26
CA MET A 12 16.36 -15.87 28.36
C MET A 12 17.11 -15.96 27.03
N VAL A 13 18.43 -16.19 27.05
CA VAL A 13 19.23 -16.33 25.82
C VAL A 13 18.75 -17.53 25.00
N ILE A 14 18.53 -18.68 25.64
CA ILE A 14 18.04 -19.89 24.97
C ILE A 14 16.66 -19.63 24.37
N LEU A 15 15.76 -18.98 25.11
CA LEU A 15 14.41 -18.68 24.64
C LEU A 15 14.42 -17.75 23.42
N VAL A 16 15.23 -16.67 23.45
CA VAL A 16 15.37 -15.73 22.34
C VAL A 16 15.91 -16.44 21.09
N VAL A 17 16.96 -17.28 21.26
CA VAL A 17 17.53 -18.06 20.15
C VAL A 17 16.52 -19.07 19.61
N ALA A 18 15.77 -19.75 20.49
CA ALA A 18 14.76 -20.73 20.08
C ALA A 18 13.61 -20.07 19.29
N ILE A 19 13.11 -18.91 19.77
CA ILE A 19 12.08 -18.14 19.04
C ILE A 19 12.62 -17.66 17.70
N GLY A 20 13.81 -17.07 17.67
CA GLY A 20 14.41 -16.62 16.40
C GLY A 20 14.63 -17.78 15.43
N ALA A 21 15.11 -18.92 15.89
CA ALA A 21 15.26 -20.13 15.07
C ALA A 21 13.90 -20.62 14.55
N LEU A 22 12.88 -20.67 15.39
CA LEU A 22 11.53 -21.09 15.01
C LEU A 22 10.96 -20.22 13.88
N TYR A 23 11.08 -18.89 14.01
CA TYR A 23 10.59 -17.94 13.00
C TYR A 23 11.51 -17.81 11.77
N SER A 24 12.74 -18.31 11.83
CA SER A 24 13.61 -18.38 10.66
C SER A 24 13.34 -19.62 9.78
N LEU A 25 12.77 -20.70 10.37
CA LEU A 25 12.50 -21.95 9.66
C LEU A 25 11.66 -21.81 8.37
N PRO A 26 10.59 -21.00 8.31
CA PRO A 26 9.80 -20.85 7.09
C PRO A 26 10.63 -20.51 5.84
N ASN A 27 11.72 -19.78 6.00
CA ASN A 27 12.58 -19.37 4.88
C ASN A 27 13.37 -20.54 4.23
N ILE A 28 13.45 -21.68 4.87
CA ILE A 28 14.14 -22.87 4.34
C ILE A 28 13.26 -23.63 3.36
N TYR A 29 11.92 -23.53 3.49
CA TYR A 29 10.99 -24.31 2.67
C TYR A 29 10.75 -23.74 1.27
N GLY A 30 11.10 -22.45 1.03
CA GLY A 30 10.90 -21.79 -0.25
C GLY A 30 9.43 -21.50 -0.58
N GLU A 31 9.16 -21.33 -1.87
CA GLU A 31 7.82 -21.02 -2.41
C GLU A 31 7.44 -22.03 -3.48
N ASP A 32 6.16 -22.40 -3.51
CA ASP A 32 5.58 -23.24 -4.55
C ASP A 32 4.87 -22.38 -5.61
N PRO A 33 4.97 -22.70 -6.92
CA PRO A 33 4.10 -22.14 -7.93
C PRO A 33 2.64 -22.41 -7.57
N ALA A 34 1.81 -21.36 -7.56
CA ALA A 34 0.42 -21.47 -7.16
C ALA A 34 -0.51 -20.67 -8.06
N VAL A 35 -1.75 -21.11 -8.21
CA VAL A 35 -2.84 -20.34 -8.80
C VAL A 35 -3.77 -19.94 -7.68
N GLN A 36 -3.94 -18.64 -7.54
CA GLN A 36 -4.91 -18.05 -6.61
C GLN A 36 -6.22 -17.76 -7.36
N ILE A 37 -7.31 -18.31 -6.86
CA ILE A 37 -8.64 -18.11 -7.40
C ILE A 37 -9.45 -17.35 -6.38
N SER A 38 -9.83 -16.12 -6.71
CA SER A 38 -10.61 -15.24 -5.85
C SER A 38 -11.96 -14.96 -6.51
N GLY A 39 -13.01 -14.98 -5.72
CA GLY A 39 -14.34 -14.65 -6.24
C GLY A 39 -14.42 -13.20 -6.68
N THR A 40 -15.01 -12.95 -7.83
CA THR A 40 -15.39 -11.60 -8.29
C THR A 40 -16.71 -11.18 -7.61
N ARG A 41 -17.02 -9.89 -7.62
CA ARG A 41 -18.31 -9.33 -7.15
C ARG A 41 -18.56 -9.38 -5.63
N GLY A 42 -17.50 -9.47 -4.81
CA GLY A 42 -17.66 -9.59 -3.36
C GLY A 42 -18.11 -10.97 -2.89
N GLN A 43 -18.25 -11.94 -3.81
CA GLN A 43 -18.36 -13.35 -3.47
C GLN A 43 -17.01 -13.84 -2.99
N GLN A 44 -17.01 -14.54 -1.87
CA GLN A 44 -15.85 -15.34 -1.48
C GLN A 44 -15.91 -16.65 -2.25
N ALA A 45 -14.75 -17.20 -2.59
CA ALA A 45 -14.70 -18.56 -3.10
C ALA A 45 -15.28 -19.50 -2.04
N ASP A 46 -16.14 -20.38 -2.45
CA ASP A 46 -16.85 -21.33 -1.59
C ASP A 46 -16.40 -22.77 -1.85
N THR A 47 -16.97 -23.70 -1.12
CA THR A 47 -16.70 -25.12 -1.27
C THR A 47 -17.15 -25.66 -2.65
N THR A 48 -18.11 -25.01 -3.30
CA THR A 48 -18.60 -25.40 -4.65
C THR A 48 -17.51 -25.06 -5.66
N ALA A 49 -16.98 -23.84 -5.61
CA ALA A 49 -15.86 -23.42 -6.44
C ALA A 49 -14.61 -24.28 -6.21
N LEU A 50 -14.32 -24.64 -4.95
CA LEU A 50 -13.22 -25.55 -4.62
C LEU A 50 -13.39 -26.90 -5.33
N THR A 51 -14.60 -27.47 -5.30
CA THR A 51 -14.89 -28.75 -5.94
C THR A 51 -14.76 -28.64 -7.48
N GLU A 52 -15.22 -27.54 -8.07
CA GLU A 52 -15.07 -27.30 -9.50
C GLU A 52 -13.59 -27.18 -9.90
N VAL A 53 -12.77 -26.45 -9.14
CA VAL A 53 -11.32 -26.35 -9.37
C VAL A 53 -10.67 -27.73 -9.29
N GLN A 54 -11.01 -28.53 -8.28
CA GLN A 54 -10.49 -29.90 -8.14
C GLN A 54 -10.85 -30.78 -9.34
N ASN A 55 -12.08 -30.69 -9.83
CA ASN A 55 -12.54 -31.45 -11.00
C ASN A 55 -11.79 -31.02 -12.27
N VAL A 56 -11.64 -29.72 -12.52
CA VAL A 56 -10.90 -29.18 -13.67
C VAL A 56 -9.46 -29.68 -13.69
N LEU A 57 -8.79 -29.63 -12.54
CA LEU A 57 -7.39 -30.06 -12.43
C LEU A 57 -7.26 -31.59 -12.67
N LYS A 58 -8.19 -32.37 -12.16
CA LYS A 58 -8.24 -33.79 -12.34
C LYS A 58 -8.59 -34.19 -13.79
N GLU A 59 -9.52 -33.52 -14.46
CA GLU A 59 -9.91 -33.73 -15.84
C GLU A 59 -8.75 -33.46 -16.83
N ASN A 60 -7.81 -32.58 -16.46
CA ASN A 60 -6.66 -32.24 -17.29
C ASN A 60 -5.33 -32.89 -16.84
N ASP A 61 -5.39 -33.90 -15.96
CA ASP A 61 -4.22 -34.63 -15.42
C ASP A 61 -3.16 -33.71 -14.77
N LEU A 62 -3.58 -32.58 -14.21
CA LEU A 62 -2.70 -31.61 -13.55
C LEU A 62 -2.49 -32.00 -12.09
N SER A 63 -1.26 -32.38 -11.75
CA SER A 63 -0.91 -32.78 -10.39
C SER A 63 -0.69 -31.56 -9.51
N THR A 64 -1.40 -31.50 -8.38
CA THR A 64 -1.27 -30.44 -7.37
C THR A 64 -0.63 -30.96 -6.10
N LYS A 65 0.19 -30.13 -5.44
CA LYS A 65 0.68 -30.40 -4.08
C LYS A 65 -0.41 -30.27 -3.05
N SER A 66 -1.22 -29.24 -3.18
CA SER A 66 -2.36 -28.97 -2.29
C SER A 66 -3.33 -27.99 -2.93
N ILE A 67 -4.61 -28.09 -2.54
CA ILE A 67 -5.64 -27.12 -2.90
C ILE A 67 -6.34 -26.76 -1.59
N VAL A 68 -6.29 -25.49 -1.20
CA VAL A 68 -6.82 -25.01 0.08
C VAL A 68 -7.71 -23.79 -0.15
N LEU A 69 -8.82 -23.74 0.60
CA LEU A 69 -9.69 -22.56 0.66
C LEU A 69 -9.29 -21.74 1.90
N GLU A 70 -8.67 -20.56 1.68
CA GLU A 70 -8.21 -19.67 2.74
C GLU A 70 -8.69 -18.25 2.47
N ASN A 71 -9.21 -17.57 3.50
CA ASN A 71 -9.64 -16.17 3.45
C ASN A 71 -10.57 -15.83 2.25
N GLY A 72 -11.44 -16.77 1.86
CA GLY A 72 -12.36 -16.58 0.74
C GLY A 72 -11.72 -16.66 -0.65
N SER A 73 -10.50 -17.21 -0.75
CA SER A 73 -9.80 -17.51 -1.99
C SER A 73 -9.34 -18.97 -2.01
N ILE A 74 -9.33 -19.59 -3.17
CA ILE A 74 -8.76 -20.94 -3.35
C ILE A 74 -7.32 -20.79 -3.82
N LEU A 75 -6.41 -21.47 -3.14
CA LEU A 75 -5.00 -21.54 -3.48
C LEU A 75 -4.64 -22.94 -3.92
N ALA A 76 -4.38 -23.14 -5.21
CA ALA A 76 -3.91 -24.39 -5.78
C ALA A 76 -2.40 -24.33 -6.00
N ARG A 77 -1.63 -25.23 -5.36
CA ARG A 77 -0.16 -25.27 -5.41
C ARG A 77 0.30 -26.37 -6.34
N PHE A 78 1.35 -26.07 -7.13
CA PHE A 78 1.92 -26.96 -8.14
C PHE A 78 3.39 -27.28 -7.85
N THR A 79 3.91 -28.30 -8.52
CA THR A 79 5.32 -28.69 -8.42
C THR A 79 6.21 -27.92 -9.38
N ASN A 80 5.65 -27.44 -10.49
CA ASN A 80 6.36 -26.71 -11.53
C ASN A 80 5.51 -25.56 -12.08
N THR A 81 6.16 -24.65 -12.80
CA THR A 81 5.53 -23.47 -13.41
C THR A 81 4.72 -23.78 -14.65
N ASP A 82 5.03 -24.86 -15.37
CA ASP A 82 4.31 -25.23 -16.59
C ASP A 82 2.90 -25.71 -16.25
N ASP A 83 2.76 -26.58 -15.24
CA ASP A 83 1.46 -27.01 -14.71
C ASP A 83 0.67 -25.83 -14.15
N GLN A 84 1.34 -24.89 -13.49
CA GLN A 84 0.71 -23.67 -12.97
C GLN A 84 0.08 -22.83 -14.09
N LEU A 85 0.80 -22.61 -15.19
CA LEU A 85 0.33 -21.81 -16.33
C LEU A 85 -0.87 -22.49 -17.00
N LEU A 86 -0.77 -23.80 -17.28
CA LEU A 86 -1.85 -24.56 -17.88
C LEU A 86 -3.09 -24.61 -16.98
N ALA A 87 -2.88 -24.81 -15.67
CA ALA A 87 -3.95 -24.81 -14.68
C ALA A 87 -4.69 -23.46 -14.63
N LYS A 88 -3.96 -22.35 -14.63
CA LYS A 88 -4.57 -21.01 -14.66
C LYS A 88 -5.53 -20.85 -15.82
N ASP A 89 -5.09 -21.24 -17.04
CA ASP A 89 -5.90 -21.08 -18.25
C ASP A 89 -7.14 -21.99 -18.23
N LYS A 90 -6.99 -23.25 -17.82
CA LYS A 90 -8.11 -24.20 -17.69
C LYS A 90 -9.11 -23.83 -16.61
N ILE A 91 -8.63 -23.36 -15.46
CA ILE A 91 -9.50 -22.89 -14.38
C ILE A 91 -10.24 -21.62 -14.82
N ALA A 92 -9.56 -20.67 -15.47
CA ALA A 92 -10.18 -19.45 -15.98
C ALA A 92 -11.27 -19.74 -17.02
N GLU A 93 -11.02 -20.69 -17.94
CA GLU A 93 -11.98 -21.13 -18.95
C GLU A 93 -13.24 -21.73 -18.31
N LYS A 94 -13.10 -22.56 -17.28
CA LYS A 94 -14.22 -23.27 -16.64
C LYS A 94 -15.03 -22.41 -15.67
N LEU A 95 -14.35 -21.66 -14.80
CA LEU A 95 -15.01 -20.84 -13.79
C LEU A 95 -15.56 -19.52 -14.37
N GLY A 96 -15.10 -19.13 -15.56
CA GLY A 96 -15.55 -17.94 -16.26
C GLY A 96 -15.38 -16.66 -15.44
N ASN A 97 -16.24 -15.68 -15.70
CA ASN A 97 -16.12 -14.33 -15.17
C ASN A 97 -16.52 -14.18 -13.68
N ASN A 98 -16.89 -15.25 -13.01
CA ASN A 98 -17.28 -15.22 -11.59
C ASN A 98 -16.07 -15.28 -10.66
N TYR A 99 -14.93 -15.70 -11.18
CA TYR A 99 -13.69 -15.81 -10.43
C TYR A 99 -12.53 -15.21 -11.21
N THR A 100 -11.62 -14.58 -10.49
CA THR A 100 -10.33 -14.10 -11.02
C THR A 100 -9.27 -15.12 -10.69
N THR A 101 -8.53 -15.57 -11.69
CA THR A 101 -7.39 -16.48 -11.55
C THR A 101 -6.09 -15.70 -11.72
N ALA A 102 -5.25 -15.72 -10.70
CA ALA A 102 -3.95 -15.05 -10.70
C ALA A 102 -2.82 -16.05 -10.47
N LEU A 103 -1.71 -15.86 -11.20
CA LEU A 103 -0.46 -16.58 -10.90
C LEU A 103 0.11 -16.02 -9.59
N ASN A 104 0.47 -16.88 -8.67
CA ASN A 104 1.06 -16.53 -7.39
C ASN A 104 2.21 -17.49 -7.06
N LEU A 105 3.05 -17.08 -6.10
CA LEU A 105 4.01 -17.94 -5.43
C LEU A 105 3.56 -18.07 -3.99
N ALA A 106 3.26 -19.27 -3.55
CA ALA A 106 2.76 -19.54 -2.20
C ALA A 106 3.87 -20.10 -1.32
N PRO A 107 4.06 -19.60 -0.08
CA PRO A 107 5.04 -20.17 0.83
C PRO A 107 4.81 -21.69 1.03
N ALA A 108 5.86 -22.49 0.90
CA ALA A 108 5.81 -23.94 1.12
C ALA A 108 5.91 -24.30 2.62
N THR A 109 5.60 -23.35 3.50
CA THR A 109 5.68 -23.48 4.96
C THR A 109 4.71 -24.53 5.47
N PRO A 110 5.15 -25.50 6.33
CA PRO A 110 4.28 -26.47 6.95
C PRO A 110 3.17 -25.82 7.79
N ALA A 111 1.99 -26.45 7.81
CA ALA A 111 0.80 -25.92 8.49
C ALA A 111 1.00 -25.62 9.99
N TRP A 112 1.84 -26.40 10.69
CA TRP A 112 2.14 -26.17 12.11
C TRP A 112 2.95 -24.89 12.37
N LEU A 113 3.81 -24.47 11.41
CA LEU A 113 4.53 -23.19 11.49
C LEU A 113 3.60 -22.01 11.16
N SER A 114 2.80 -22.13 10.11
CA SER A 114 1.84 -21.08 9.76
C SER A 114 0.77 -20.88 10.83
N SER A 115 0.38 -21.92 11.58
CA SER A 115 -0.60 -21.82 12.66
C SER A 115 -0.13 -20.97 13.85
N ILE A 116 1.18 -20.84 14.05
CA ILE A 116 1.78 -19.95 15.07
C ILE A 116 2.17 -18.56 14.50
N GLY A 117 1.76 -18.26 13.25
CA GLY A 117 2.08 -17.02 12.59
C GLY A 117 3.51 -16.91 12.04
N ALA A 118 4.25 -18.03 11.98
CA ALA A 118 5.59 -18.07 11.40
C ALA A 118 5.50 -18.14 9.86
N ASN A 119 5.70 -17.01 9.22
CA ASN A 119 5.72 -16.85 7.75
C ASN A 119 7.15 -16.55 7.28
N PRO A 120 7.51 -16.86 6.02
CA PRO A 120 8.80 -16.46 5.49
C PRO A 120 8.92 -14.93 5.42
N MET A 121 10.15 -14.44 5.43
CA MET A 121 10.40 -13.02 5.24
C MET A 121 9.96 -12.58 3.85
N LYS A 122 9.49 -11.35 3.74
CA LYS A 122 9.03 -10.78 2.47
C LYS A 122 10.21 -10.32 1.63
N TRP A 123 10.17 -10.66 0.34
CA TRP A 123 11.18 -10.25 -0.61
C TRP A 123 10.73 -9.00 -1.36
N GLY A 124 11.63 -8.03 -1.45
CA GLY A 124 11.37 -6.81 -2.21
C GLY A 124 11.35 -7.05 -3.72
N LEU A 125 10.92 -6.04 -4.43
CA LEU A 125 10.80 -6.04 -5.89
C LEU A 125 12.10 -6.43 -6.60
N ASP A 126 13.25 -6.00 -6.06
CA ASP A 126 14.58 -6.25 -6.63
C ASP A 126 14.97 -7.73 -6.63
N LEU A 127 14.38 -8.54 -5.75
CA LEU A 127 14.66 -9.97 -5.57
C LEU A 127 13.59 -10.87 -6.18
N ARG A 128 12.32 -10.43 -6.17
CA ARG A 128 11.19 -11.23 -6.68
C ARG A 128 10.83 -10.89 -8.14
N GLY A 129 11.32 -9.75 -8.62
CA GLY A 129 10.83 -9.15 -9.87
C GLY A 129 9.44 -8.55 -9.71
N GLY A 130 8.92 -7.93 -10.76
CA GLY A 130 7.63 -7.27 -10.76
C GLY A 130 7.71 -5.85 -11.28
N VAL A 131 6.77 -4.98 -10.87
CA VAL A 131 6.68 -3.61 -11.36
C VAL A 131 6.59 -2.59 -10.21
N ARG A 132 7.27 -1.47 -10.40
CA ARG A 132 7.18 -0.27 -9.55
C ARG A 132 6.59 0.88 -10.34
N PHE A 133 5.55 1.47 -9.81
CA PHE A 133 4.97 2.72 -10.30
C PHE A 133 5.26 3.85 -9.32
N LEU A 134 5.76 4.96 -9.83
CA LEU A 134 5.73 6.24 -9.15
C LEU A 134 4.57 7.04 -9.70
N MET A 135 3.60 7.33 -8.86
CA MET A 135 2.40 8.08 -9.24
C MET A 135 2.46 9.47 -8.61
N GLU A 136 2.08 10.48 -9.39
CA GLU A 136 1.91 11.85 -8.91
C GLU A 136 0.41 12.17 -8.80
N VAL A 137 0.01 12.75 -7.68
CA VAL A 137 -1.37 13.13 -7.39
C VAL A 137 -1.60 14.56 -7.85
N ASP A 138 -2.63 14.79 -8.66
CA ASP A 138 -3.02 16.13 -9.10
C ASP A 138 -3.73 16.88 -7.96
N MET A 139 -2.93 17.55 -7.15
CA MET A 139 -3.42 18.33 -6.01
C MET A 139 -4.28 19.53 -6.42
N ASN A 140 -4.03 20.10 -7.59
CA ASN A 140 -4.80 21.23 -8.10
C ASN A 140 -6.24 20.82 -8.39
N SER A 141 -6.43 19.68 -9.04
CA SER A 141 -7.77 19.11 -9.27
C SER A 141 -8.49 18.75 -7.96
N ALA A 142 -7.78 18.22 -6.96
CA ALA A 142 -8.35 17.94 -5.64
C ALA A 142 -8.84 19.22 -4.95
N LEU A 143 -8.01 20.27 -4.94
CA LEU A 143 -8.35 21.55 -4.32
C LEU A 143 -9.46 22.27 -5.09
N ALA A 144 -9.48 22.21 -6.42
CA ALA A 144 -10.54 22.77 -7.24
C ALA A 144 -11.90 22.08 -6.96
N LYS A 145 -11.92 20.75 -6.83
CA LYS A 145 -13.12 20.00 -6.44
C LYS A 145 -13.61 20.41 -5.06
N ARG A 146 -12.71 20.56 -4.09
CA ARG A 146 -13.05 21.05 -2.74
C ARG A 146 -13.60 22.48 -2.75
N GLN A 147 -13.03 23.36 -3.60
CA GLN A 147 -13.53 24.72 -3.80
C GLN A 147 -14.97 24.73 -4.32
N GLU A 148 -15.29 23.87 -5.29
CA GLU A 148 -16.63 23.73 -5.83
C GLU A 148 -17.62 23.22 -4.77
N GLN A 149 -17.25 22.21 -3.99
CA GLN A 149 -18.04 21.69 -2.86
C GLN A 149 -18.31 22.77 -1.80
N LEU A 150 -17.27 23.58 -1.48
CA LEU A 150 -17.41 24.69 -0.55
C LEU A 150 -18.43 25.72 -1.06
N GLN A 151 -18.40 26.07 -2.35
CA GLN A 151 -19.38 27.00 -2.94
C GLN A 151 -20.81 26.49 -2.81
N ASP A 152 -21.03 25.20 -3.06
CA ASP A 152 -22.35 24.60 -2.91
C ASP A 152 -22.83 24.57 -1.45
N THR A 153 -21.92 24.28 -0.54
CA THR A 153 -22.21 24.33 0.90
C THR A 153 -22.58 25.75 1.31
N LEU A 154 -21.77 26.74 0.95
CA LEU A 154 -22.03 28.15 1.26
C LEU A 154 -23.37 28.63 0.66
N ARG A 155 -23.73 28.24 -0.57
CA ARG A 155 -25.04 28.56 -1.16
C ARG A 155 -26.18 28.04 -0.33
N ASN A 156 -26.08 26.82 0.16
CA ASN A 156 -27.12 26.18 0.96
C ASN A 156 -27.23 26.81 2.35
N GLU A 157 -26.10 27.09 3.00
CA GLU A 157 -26.02 27.70 4.34
C GLU A 157 -26.54 29.14 4.33
N LEU A 158 -26.09 29.96 3.38
CA LEU A 158 -26.55 31.34 3.26
C LEU A 158 -28.05 31.43 2.98
N ARG A 159 -28.59 30.53 2.13
CA ARG A 159 -30.04 30.45 1.89
C ARG A 159 -30.81 30.04 3.15
N LYS A 160 -30.30 29.08 3.91
CA LYS A 160 -30.90 28.62 5.17
C LYS A 160 -30.98 29.76 6.20
N GLU A 161 -29.94 30.59 6.26
CA GLU A 161 -29.84 31.75 7.14
C GLU A 161 -30.54 33.02 6.58
N LYS A 162 -31.22 32.88 5.41
CA LYS A 162 -31.94 33.96 4.70
C LYS A 162 -31.03 35.14 4.35
N ILE A 163 -29.77 34.87 4.01
CA ILE A 163 -28.82 35.85 3.49
C ILE A 163 -28.91 35.86 1.98
N GLN A 164 -29.18 37.05 1.41
CA GLN A 164 -29.29 37.22 -0.03
C GLN A 164 -27.93 37.50 -0.62
N PHE A 165 -27.57 36.75 -1.66
CA PHE A 165 -26.30 36.91 -2.38
C PHE A 165 -26.55 36.98 -3.89
N THR A 166 -25.75 37.81 -4.57
CA THR A 166 -25.81 37.99 -6.02
C THR A 166 -24.96 36.95 -6.76
N ALA A 167 -23.77 36.66 -6.24
CA ALA A 167 -22.85 35.74 -6.87
C ALA A 167 -21.96 34.99 -5.85
N ILE A 168 -21.59 33.75 -6.19
CA ILE A 168 -20.51 33.01 -5.54
C ILE A 168 -19.59 32.54 -6.65
N LYS A 169 -18.33 33.00 -6.64
CA LYS A 169 -17.32 32.76 -7.68
C LYS A 169 -16.02 32.23 -7.10
N ASN A 170 -15.19 31.64 -7.96
CA ASN A 170 -13.84 31.28 -7.60
C ASN A 170 -12.99 32.51 -7.30
N SER A 171 -12.14 32.41 -6.30
CA SER A 171 -11.07 33.36 -5.98
C SER A 171 -9.71 32.70 -6.14
N ASP A 172 -8.65 33.47 -6.06
CA ASP A 172 -7.28 32.98 -6.10
C ASP A 172 -7.00 32.00 -4.94
N LYS A 173 -5.96 31.18 -5.10
CA LYS A 173 -5.52 30.19 -4.11
C LYS A 173 -6.64 29.25 -3.63
N PHE A 174 -7.49 28.79 -4.54
CA PHE A 174 -8.63 27.92 -4.24
C PHE A 174 -9.63 28.50 -3.20
N GLY A 175 -9.67 29.83 -3.11
CA GLY A 175 -10.65 30.56 -2.31
C GLY A 175 -11.97 30.77 -3.04
N THR A 176 -12.94 31.36 -2.35
CA THR A 176 -14.28 31.64 -2.89
C THR A 176 -14.68 33.08 -2.56
N MET A 177 -15.15 33.83 -3.56
CA MET A 177 -15.74 35.15 -3.37
C MET A 177 -17.25 35.05 -3.29
N VAL A 178 -17.84 35.65 -2.27
CA VAL A 178 -19.29 35.76 -2.05
C VAL A 178 -19.70 37.21 -2.12
N THR A 179 -20.44 37.58 -3.14
CA THR A 179 -21.01 38.94 -3.31
C THR A 179 -22.44 38.94 -2.77
N LEU A 180 -22.69 39.75 -1.74
CA LEU A 180 -24.01 39.89 -1.12
C LEU A 180 -24.82 40.98 -1.82
N GLU A 181 -26.15 40.89 -1.72
CA GLU A 181 -27.06 41.86 -2.27
C GLU A 181 -27.10 43.14 -1.42
N ASN A 182 -27.01 42.99 -0.08
CA ASN A 182 -27.12 44.08 0.86
C ASN A 182 -25.86 44.18 1.75
N ALA A 183 -25.28 45.40 1.87
CA ALA A 183 -24.11 45.68 2.72
C ALA A 183 -24.38 45.38 4.19
N ASP A 184 -25.60 45.63 4.68
CA ASP A 184 -25.99 45.40 6.08
C ASP A 184 -25.86 43.93 6.52
N GLN A 185 -25.89 42.98 5.57
CA GLN A 185 -25.75 41.58 5.86
C GLN A 185 -24.32 41.08 5.91
N MET A 186 -23.32 41.90 5.52
CA MET A 186 -21.90 41.52 5.47
C MET A 186 -21.36 40.97 6.79
N SER A 187 -21.56 41.75 7.87
CA SER A 187 -21.09 41.37 9.21
C SER A 187 -21.76 40.08 9.72
N LYS A 188 -23.06 39.89 9.40
CA LYS A 188 -23.80 38.68 9.75
C LYS A 188 -23.28 37.47 8.95
N ALA A 189 -23.10 37.63 7.65
CA ALA A 189 -22.57 36.58 6.78
C ALA A 189 -21.16 36.16 7.20
N ALA A 190 -20.26 37.12 7.40
CA ALA A 190 -18.89 36.85 7.83
C ALA A 190 -18.82 36.11 9.17
N ARG A 191 -19.67 36.45 10.12
CA ARG A 191 -19.75 35.79 11.44
C ARG A 191 -20.23 34.35 11.29
N ILE A 192 -21.28 34.10 10.52
CA ILE A 192 -21.84 32.75 10.28
C ILE A 192 -20.81 31.88 9.58
N ILE A 193 -20.17 32.38 8.52
CA ILE A 193 -19.17 31.64 7.77
C ILE A 193 -17.97 31.28 8.67
N ARG A 194 -17.45 32.20 9.49
CA ARG A 194 -16.38 31.91 10.46
C ARG A 194 -16.78 30.86 11.49
N GLN A 195 -18.04 30.88 11.91
CA GLN A 195 -18.54 29.93 12.91
C GLN A 195 -18.68 28.50 12.31
N LEU A 196 -19.18 28.38 11.07
CA LEU A 196 -19.39 27.11 10.41
C LEU A 196 -18.10 26.55 9.77
N HIS A 197 -17.22 27.44 9.32
CA HIS A 197 -15.97 27.09 8.63
C HIS A 197 -14.76 27.79 9.28
N PRO A 198 -14.30 27.38 10.45
CA PRO A 198 -13.23 28.03 11.19
C PRO A 198 -11.85 27.98 10.47
N THR A 199 -11.72 27.12 9.47
CA THR A 199 -10.49 26.98 8.64
C THR A 199 -10.41 27.99 7.50
N LEU A 200 -11.48 28.79 7.27
CA LEU A 200 -11.51 29.83 6.25
C LEU A 200 -11.10 31.18 6.81
N GLU A 201 -10.20 31.85 6.12
CA GLU A 201 -9.87 33.25 6.34
C GLU A 201 -10.88 34.12 5.59
N VAL A 202 -11.72 34.83 6.33
CA VAL A 202 -12.78 35.70 5.80
C VAL A 202 -12.30 37.12 5.81
N SER A 203 -12.10 37.71 4.62
CA SER A 203 -11.74 39.12 4.43
C SER A 203 -12.80 39.86 3.63
N ASP A 204 -13.01 41.11 3.96
CA ASP A 204 -13.86 42.05 3.22
C ASP A 204 -13.00 42.73 2.15
N ILE A 205 -13.39 42.63 0.89
CA ILE A 205 -12.65 43.20 -0.25
C ILE A 205 -13.40 44.39 -0.89
N GLY A 206 -14.48 44.88 -0.22
CA GLY A 206 -15.32 45.95 -0.73
C GLY A 206 -16.43 45.46 -1.65
N ASP A 207 -17.25 46.39 -2.17
CA ASP A 207 -18.36 46.09 -3.09
C ASP A 207 -19.28 44.96 -2.63
N ASN A 208 -19.61 44.93 -1.33
CA ASN A 208 -20.42 43.88 -0.70
C ASN A 208 -19.86 42.44 -0.91
N THR A 209 -18.54 42.28 -1.09
CA THR A 209 -17.92 41.01 -1.41
C THR A 209 -17.00 40.54 -0.28
N LEU A 210 -17.25 39.33 0.19
CA LEU A 210 -16.38 38.60 1.10
C LEU A 210 -15.47 37.68 0.29
N ASN A 211 -14.17 37.75 0.53
CA ASN A 211 -13.22 36.77 0.03
C ASN A 211 -12.92 35.75 1.13
N LEU A 212 -13.12 34.48 0.80
CA LEU A 212 -12.95 33.33 1.66
C LEU A 212 -11.75 32.54 1.14
N ALA A 213 -10.62 32.64 1.80
CA ALA A 213 -9.41 31.92 1.45
C ALA A 213 -9.18 30.75 2.43
N LEU A 214 -8.61 29.65 1.92
CA LEU A 214 -8.11 28.59 2.80
C LEU A 214 -6.79 29.04 3.42
N SER A 215 -6.64 28.89 4.73
CA SER A 215 -5.34 29.10 5.38
C SER A 215 -4.30 28.11 4.85
N GLU A 216 -3.01 28.45 4.90
CA GLU A 216 -1.93 27.56 4.48
C GLU A 216 -1.95 26.23 5.25
N ALA A 217 -2.34 26.25 6.52
CA ALA A 217 -2.56 25.04 7.32
C ALA A 217 -3.70 24.19 6.75
N ALA A 218 -4.83 24.80 6.41
CA ALA A 218 -5.99 24.11 5.83
C ALA A 218 -5.70 23.57 4.42
N LEU A 219 -4.89 24.24 3.63
CA LEU A 219 -4.40 23.77 2.33
C LEU A 219 -3.53 22.51 2.50
N THR A 220 -2.59 22.56 3.47
CA THR A 220 -1.70 21.43 3.77
C THR A 220 -2.49 20.24 4.29
N GLU A 221 -3.44 20.45 5.19
CA GLU A 221 -4.33 19.40 5.69
C GLU A 221 -5.17 18.78 4.57
N SER A 222 -5.71 19.61 3.66
CA SER A 222 -6.48 19.14 2.50
C SER A 222 -5.65 18.28 1.56
N ARG A 223 -4.40 18.66 1.30
CA ARG A 223 -3.45 17.87 0.50
C ARG A 223 -3.14 16.53 1.18
N ASN A 224 -2.86 16.55 2.47
CA ASN A 224 -2.58 15.32 3.22
C ASN A 224 -3.79 14.37 3.19
N LEU A 225 -4.98 14.90 3.42
CA LEU A 225 -6.22 14.10 3.37
C LEU A 225 -6.44 13.47 1.99
N ALA A 226 -6.24 14.23 0.91
CA ALA A 226 -6.38 13.72 -0.45
C ALA A 226 -5.40 12.56 -0.74
N ILE A 227 -4.14 12.67 -0.27
CA ILE A 227 -3.15 11.59 -0.42
C ILE A 227 -3.56 10.36 0.36
N GLU A 228 -3.95 10.49 1.63
CA GLU A 228 -4.33 9.35 2.49
C GLU A 228 -5.55 8.62 1.93
N GLN A 229 -6.51 9.36 1.40
CA GLN A 229 -7.67 8.78 0.75
C GLN A 229 -7.30 8.06 -0.55
N ASN A 230 -6.45 8.68 -1.40
CA ASN A 230 -5.94 8.01 -2.61
C ASN A 230 -5.12 6.76 -2.26
N LEU A 231 -4.27 6.79 -1.22
CA LEU A 231 -3.55 5.61 -0.72
C LEU A 231 -4.50 4.47 -0.34
N THR A 232 -5.60 4.81 0.34
CA THR A 232 -6.61 3.83 0.75
C THR A 232 -7.29 3.19 -0.46
N ILE A 233 -7.63 3.99 -1.47
CA ILE A 233 -8.25 3.51 -2.71
C ILE A 233 -7.27 2.65 -3.52
N LEU A 234 -6.01 3.09 -3.65
CA LEU A 234 -4.98 2.34 -4.36
C LEU A 234 -4.68 1.00 -3.67
N ARG A 235 -4.70 0.93 -2.32
CA ARG A 235 -4.61 -0.34 -1.59
C ARG A 235 -5.75 -1.30 -1.93
N LYS A 236 -6.98 -0.80 -2.01
CA LYS A 236 -8.13 -1.62 -2.44
C LYS A 236 -7.97 -2.13 -3.88
N ARG A 237 -7.52 -1.28 -4.80
CA ARG A 237 -7.28 -1.66 -6.20
C ARG A 237 -6.20 -2.73 -6.34
N VAL A 238 -5.12 -2.60 -5.59
CA VAL A 238 -4.06 -3.61 -5.56
C VAL A 238 -4.53 -4.93 -4.96
N ALA A 239 -5.36 -4.89 -3.92
CA ALA A 239 -5.98 -6.09 -3.36
C ALA A 239 -6.90 -6.80 -4.37
N GLU A 240 -7.66 -6.06 -5.18
CA GLU A 240 -8.47 -6.64 -6.27
C GLU A 240 -7.63 -7.24 -7.42
N LEU A 241 -6.36 -6.81 -7.57
CA LEU A 241 -5.39 -7.45 -8.48
C LEU A 241 -4.88 -8.79 -7.95
N GLY A 242 -5.18 -9.15 -6.69
CA GLY A 242 -4.70 -10.38 -6.06
C GLY A 242 -3.23 -10.35 -5.63
N VAL A 243 -2.60 -9.18 -5.57
CA VAL A 243 -1.20 -9.05 -5.17
C VAL A 243 -1.09 -9.04 -3.65
N ALA A 244 -0.56 -10.12 -3.08
CA ALA A 244 -0.53 -10.32 -1.63
C ALA A 244 0.48 -9.44 -0.88
N GLU A 245 1.58 -9.03 -1.52
CA GLU A 245 2.73 -8.39 -0.87
C GLU A 245 3.08 -7.02 -1.47
N ALA A 246 2.06 -6.31 -1.95
CA ALA A 246 2.27 -4.98 -2.51
C ALA A 246 2.69 -3.96 -1.45
N VAL A 247 3.66 -3.12 -1.79
CA VAL A 247 4.06 -1.97 -0.98
C VAL A 247 3.46 -0.71 -1.57
N ILE A 248 2.64 0.00 -0.80
CA ILE A 248 2.01 1.24 -1.22
C ILE A 248 2.27 2.29 -0.15
N GLN A 249 3.06 3.29 -0.52
CA GLN A 249 3.50 4.31 0.43
C GLN A 249 3.61 5.70 -0.20
N ARG A 250 3.44 6.72 0.64
CA ARG A 250 3.65 8.10 0.25
C ARG A 250 5.14 8.38 0.05
N GLN A 251 5.47 9.13 -0.99
CA GLN A 251 6.81 9.65 -1.25
C GLN A 251 6.77 11.18 -1.42
N GLY A 252 7.27 11.90 -0.43
CA GLY A 252 7.23 13.37 -0.43
C GLY A 252 5.82 13.94 -0.25
N ALA A 253 5.55 15.11 -0.82
CA ALA A 253 4.30 15.84 -0.60
C ALA A 253 3.14 15.36 -1.49
N GLU A 254 3.40 14.96 -2.75
CA GLU A 254 2.38 14.74 -3.78
C GLU A 254 2.50 13.42 -4.52
N ARG A 255 3.43 12.52 -4.10
CA ARG A 255 3.70 11.27 -4.81
C ARG A 255 3.37 10.05 -4.00
N ILE A 256 3.02 8.96 -4.70
CA ILE A 256 2.74 7.64 -4.16
C ILE A 256 3.59 6.64 -4.93
N VAL A 257 4.33 5.81 -4.21
CA VAL A 257 5.04 4.65 -4.76
C VAL A 257 4.19 3.42 -4.58
N ILE A 258 4.08 2.63 -5.63
CA ILE A 258 3.42 1.32 -5.62
C ILE A 258 4.41 0.30 -6.16
N GLU A 259 4.75 -0.68 -5.34
CA GLU A 259 5.59 -1.81 -5.72
C GLU A 259 4.73 -3.07 -5.70
N LEU A 260 4.72 -3.79 -6.82
CA LEU A 260 3.93 -4.99 -7.04
C LEU A 260 4.87 -6.17 -7.35
N PRO A 261 5.43 -6.82 -6.32
CA PRO A 261 6.30 -7.97 -6.51
C PRO A 261 5.55 -9.12 -7.18
N GLY A 262 6.22 -9.80 -8.13
CA GLY A 262 5.66 -10.97 -8.83
C GLY A 262 4.65 -10.65 -9.94
N VAL A 263 4.24 -9.39 -10.12
CA VAL A 263 3.33 -9.00 -11.20
C VAL A 263 4.06 -8.97 -12.53
N GLN A 264 3.57 -9.75 -13.50
CA GLN A 264 4.14 -9.82 -14.86
C GLN A 264 3.33 -8.99 -15.87
N ASP A 265 2.01 -8.90 -15.69
CA ASP A 265 1.13 -8.09 -16.54
C ASP A 265 1.09 -6.63 -16.06
N THR A 266 2.08 -5.88 -16.52
CA THR A 266 2.23 -4.47 -16.18
C THR A 266 1.15 -3.61 -16.83
N ALA A 267 0.66 -3.99 -18.02
CA ALA A 267 -0.36 -3.25 -18.75
C ALA A 267 -1.69 -3.26 -17.98
N ARG A 268 -2.13 -4.42 -17.50
CA ARG A 268 -3.32 -4.56 -16.68
C ARG A 268 -3.19 -3.85 -15.33
N ALA A 269 -2.03 -3.96 -14.68
CA ALA A 269 -1.77 -3.24 -13.43
C ALA A 269 -1.86 -1.72 -13.64
N LYS A 270 -1.28 -1.21 -14.72
CA LYS A 270 -1.32 0.20 -15.11
C LYS A 270 -2.75 0.67 -15.39
N GLU A 271 -3.53 -0.11 -16.14
CA GLU A 271 -4.93 0.18 -16.42
C GLU A 271 -5.76 0.32 -15.12
N ILE A 272 -5.62 -0.62 -14.20
CA ILE A 272 -6.39 -0.64 -12.95
C ILE A 272 -5.96 0.46 -11.99
N LEU A 273 -4.66 0.66 -11.82
CA LEU A 273 -4.13 1.66 -10.89
C LEU A 273 -4.27 3.07 -11.41
N GLY A 274 -4.02 3.29 -12.70
CA GLY A 274 -4.09 4.59 -13.36
C GLY A 274 -5.51 5.02 -13.72
N ALA A 275 -6.49 4.13 -13.61
CA ALA A 275 -7.86 4.47 -13.95
C ALA A 275 -8.40 5.58 -13.03
N THR A 276 -8.68 6.72 -13.60
CA THR A 276 -9.26 7.88 -12.91
C THR A 276 -10.78 7.96 -13.11
N ALA A 277 -11.36 6.89 -13.65
CA ALA A 277 -12.77 6.82 -13.97
C ALA A 277 -13.65 6.83 -12.72
N THR A 278 -14.69 7.64 -12.75
CA THR A 278 -15.73 7.72 -11.74
C THR A 278 -17.11 7.90 -12.40
N LEU A 279 -18.15 7.81 -11.59
CA LEU A 279 -19.50 8.15 -12.05
C LEU A 279 -20.01 9.43 -11.39
N GLU A 280 -20.74 10.20 -12.16
CA GLU A 280 -21.56 11.30 -11.66
C GLU A 280 -23.03 11.10 -12.09
N PHE A 281 -23.94 11.39 -11.18
CA PHE A 281 -25.38 11.36 -11.47
C PHE A 281 -25.89 12.78 -11.58
N ARG A 282 -26.52 13.12 -12.70
CA ARG A 282 -27.04 14.48 -12.97
C ARG A 282 -28.45 14.44 -13.49
N ILE A 283 -29.24 15.44 -13.13
CA ILE A 283 -30.62 15.57 -13.66
C ILE A 283 -30.56 16.16 -15.07
N VAL A 284 -31.34 15.58 -15.98
CA VAL A 284 -31.48 16.12 -17.34
C VAL A 284 -32.41 17.34 -17.31
N ASN A 285 -31.97 18.43 -17.91
CA ASN A 285 -32.81 19.62 -18.08
C ASN A 285 -33.75 19.45 -19.27
N SER A 286 -34.94 18.91 -19.04
CA SER A 286 -35.94 18.66 -20.05
C SER A 286 -36.59 19.96 -20.61
N LEU A 287 -36.29 21.12 -20.05
CA LEU A 287 -36.79 22.41 -20.53
C LEU A 287 -35.98 22.96 -21.70
N VAL A 288 -34.78 22.41 -21.91
CA VAL A 288 -33.82 22.84 -22.94
C VAL A 288 -33.78 21.79 -24.03
N ASN A 289 -34.03 22.19 -25.28
CA ASN A 289 -33.79 21.30 -26.42
C ASN A 289 -32.27 21.16 -26.66
N PRO A 290 -31.70 19.96 -26.53
CA PRO A 290 -30.25 19.76 -26.58
C PRO A 290 -29.62 20.15 -27.92
N GLU A 291 -30.32 19.89 -29.05
CA GLU A 291 -29.82 20.18 -30.40
C GLU A 291 -29.75 21.68 -30.69
N SER A 292 -30.76 22.42 -30.24
CA SER A 292 -30.81 23.89 -30.40
C SER A 292 -29.81 24.55 -29.44
N ALA A 293 -29.69 24.03 -28.23
CA ALA A 293 -28.79 24.57 -27.23
C ALA A 293 -27.30 24.33 -27.55
N ALA A 294 -26.97 23.27 -28.24
CA ALA A 294 -25.61 23.02 -28.73
C ALA A 294 -25.13 24.07 -29.75
N ARG A 295 -26.06 24.84 -30.37
CA ARG A 295 -25.80 25.89 -31.37
C ARG A 295 -26.05 27.31 -30.86
N GLY A 296 -26.56 27.49 -29.64
CA GLY A 296 -27.03 28.78 -29.14
C GLY A 296 -26.75 29.02 -27.65
N MET A 297 -27.53 29.94 -27.05
CA MET A 297 -27.38 30.29 -25.64
C MET A 297 -27.93 29.20 -24.71
N LEU A 298 -27.10 28.75 -23.78
CA LEU A 298 -27.44 27.85 -22.71
C LEU A 298 -27.79 28.62 -21.43
N PRO A 299 -28.76 28.18 -20.63
CA PRO A 299 -28.93 28.65 -19.26
C PRO A 299 -27.63 28.47 -18.47
N SER A 300 -27.33 29.38 -17.57
CA SER A 300 -26.07 29.38 -16.81
C SER A 300 -25.87 28.14 -15.92
N ASP A 301 -26.97 27.47 -15.56
CA ASP A 301 -27.01 26.24 -14.73
C ASP A 301 -27.00 24.94 -15.55
N THR A 302 -26.94 25.02 -16.88
CA THR A 302 -27.05 23.90 -17.81
C THR A 302 -25.78 23.78 -18.67
N GLU A 303 -25.42 22.55 -19.00
CA GLU A 303 -24.36 22.23 -19.96
C GLU A 303 -24.78 21.09 -20.89
N ILE A 304 -24.16 21.02 -22.06
CA ILE A 304 -24.36 19.93 -23.01
C ILE A 304 -23.25 18.92 -22.85
N LYS A 305 -23.62 17.65 -22.68
CA LYS A 305 -22.74 16.49 -22.76
C LYS A 305 -23.24 15.56 -23.86
N TYR A 306 -22.36 14.69 -24.34
CA TYR A 306 -22.68 13.80 -25.45
C TYR A 306 -22.75 12.35 -24.95
N ASP A 307 -23.68 11.59 -25.53
CA ASP A 307 -23.70 10.15 -25.32
C ASP A 307 -22.75 9.44 -26.31
N ARG A 308 -22.63 8.13 -26.17
CA ARG A 308 -21.76 7.30 -27.04
C ARG A 308 -22.10 7.35 -28.52
N GLN A 309 -23.30 7.72 -28.87
CA GLN A 309 -23.75 7.89 -30.24
C GLN A 309 -23.56 9.32 -30.75
N GLY A 310 -22.92 10.20 -29.94
CA GLY A 310 -22.72 11.60 -30.28
C GLY A 310 -23.97 12.47 -30.15
N ARG A 311 -25.04 11.99 -29.50
CA ARG A 311 -26.28 12.76 -29.29
C ARG A 311 -26.10 13.69 -28.10
N PRO A 312 -26.46 14.98 -28.24
CA PRO A 312 -26.35 15.95 -27.16
C PRO A 312 -27.43 15.70 -26.09
N VAL A 313 -27.04 15.81 -24.82
CA VAL A 313 -27.92 15.73 -23.65
C VAL A 313 -27.73 17.00 -22.82
N ALA A 314 -28.79 17.73 -22.55
CA ALA A 314 -28.76 18.91 -21.68
C ALA A 314 -28.86 18.51 -20.22
N LEU A 315 -27.84 18.79 -19.44
CA LEU A 315 -27.72 18.40 -18.04
C LEU A 315 -27.61 19.63 -17.14
N TYR A 316 -28.18 19.57 -15.96
CA TYR A 316 -27.82 20.54 -14.93
C TYR A 316 -26.33 20.36 -14.57
N LYS A 317 -25.59 21.46 -14.45
CA LYS A 317 -24.15 21.44 -14.10
C LYS A 317 -23.88 20.74 -12.77
N ARG A 318 -24.82 20.87 -11.83
CA ARG A 318 -24.68 20.29 -10.51
C ARG A 318 -24.91 18.78 -10.55
N ALA A 319 -23.90 18.03 -10.11
CA ALA A 319 -24.05 16.60 -9.83
C ALA A 319 -24.97 16.38 -8.63
N VAL A 320 -25.85 15.40 -8.73
CA VAL A 320 -26.67 14.91 -7.62
C VAL A 320 -25.82 14.13 -6.65
N LEU A 321 -24.96 13.26 -7.20
CA LEU A 321 -24.12 12.33 -6.47
C LEU A 321 -22.89 12.01 -7.29
N GLY A 322 -21.74 11.89 -6.64
CA GLY A 322 -20.50 11.42 -7.24
C GLY A 322 -20.15 9.99 -6.84
N GLY A 323 -19.13 9.45 -7.43
CA GLY A 323 -18.65 8.08 -7.17
C GLY A 323 -18.04 7.86 -5.79
N GLU A 324 -17.76 8.92 -5.04
CA GLU A 324 -17.26 8.86 -3.67
C GLU A 324 -18.21 8.19 -2.67
N HIS A 325 -19.50 8.21 -2.96
CA HIS A 325 -20.54 7.56 -2.15
C HIS A 325 -20.82 6.10 -2.54
N ILE A 326 -20.08 5.55 -3.51
CA ILE A 326 -20.23 4.16 -3.93
C ILE A 326 -19.36 3.28 -3.02
N ILE A 327 -19.99 2.41 -2.25
CA ILE A 327 -19.30 1.47 -1.34
C ILE A 327 -19.12 0.08 -1.94
N ASN A 328 -19.99 -0.31 -2.86
CA ASN A 328 -19.89 -1.60 -3.53
C ASN A 328 -20.49 -1.54 -4.93
N SER A 329 -19.99 -2.39 -5.81
CA SER A 329 -20.48 -2.55 -7.16
C SER A 329 -20.27 -3.97 -7.65
N SER A 330 -21.21 -4.47 -8.47
CA SER A 330 -21.10 -5.78 -9.10
C SER A 330 -21.66 -5.75 -10.52
N SER A 331 -20.96 -6.41 -11.45
CA SER A 331 -21.44 -6.60 -12.81
C SER A 331 -22.36 -7.81 -12.91
N GLY A 332 -23.30 -7.79 -13.83
CA GLY A 332 -24.25 -8.89 -14.07
C GLY A 332 -24.95 -8.75 -15.41
N LEU A 333 -25.88 -9.64 -15.65
CA LEU A 333 -26.81 -9.55 -16.76
C LEU A 333 -28.20 -9.21 -16.20
N ASP A 334 -28.91 -8.32 -16.85
CA ASP A 334 -30.33 -8.06 -16.56
C ASP A 334 -31.13 -9.32 -16.83
N GLN A 335 -31.97 -9.72 -15.87
CA GLN A 335 -32.73 -10.98 -15.96
C GLN A 335 -33.78 -10.97 -17.08
N ASN A 336 -34.24 -9.79 -17.48
CA ASN A 336 -35.31 -9.66 -18.48
C ASN A 336 -34.76 -9.44 -19.89
N THR A 337 -33.70 -8.64 -20.00
CA THR A 337 -33.14 -8.22 -21.29
C THR A 337 -31.86 -8.95 -21.67
N SER A 338 -31.25 -9.70 -20.74
CA SER A 338 -29.94 -10.34 -20.89
C SER A 338 -28.81 -9.36 -21.28
N THR A 339 -29.00 -8.06 -21.04
CA THR A 339 -27.98 -7.02 -21.32
C THR A 339 -27.05 -6.85 -20.14
N PRO A 340 -25.78 -6.51 -20.38
CA PRO A 340 -24.83 -6.23 -19.31
C PRO A 340 -25.32 -5.06 -18.45
N GLN A 341 -25.21 -5.20 -17.12
CA GLN A 341 -25.56 -4.18 -16.16
C GLN A 341 -24.57 -4.14 -15.00
N VAL A 342 -24.54 -3.02 -14.29
CA VAL A 342 -23.74 -2.84 -13.07
C VAL A 342 -24.68 -2.47 -11.92
N SER A 343 -24.72 -3.32 -10.90
CA SER A 343 -25.43 -3.03 -9.64
C SER A 343 -24.52 -2.19 -8.75
N VAL A 344 -25.06 -1.13 -8.16
CA VAL A 344 -24.33 -0.18 -7.32
C VAL A 344 -24.98 -0.07 -5.96
N THR A 345 -24.17 -0.07 -4.91
CA THR A 345 -24.59 0.16 -3.53
C THR A 345 -23.92 1.44 -3.00
N LEU A 346 -24.73 2.35 -2.48
CA LEU A 346 -24.29 3.61 -1.88
C LEU A 346 -24.11 3.49 -0.38
N ASP A 347 -23.29 4.37 0.20
CA ASP A 347 -23.24 4.59 1.64
C ASP A 347 -24.55 5.24 2.16
N SER A 348 -24.64 5.43 3.47
CA SER A 348 -25.86 5.96 4.09
C SER A 348 -26.15 7.40 3.65
N GLU A 349 -25.13 8.22 3.47
CA GLU A 349 -25.26 9.62 3.04
C GLU A 349 -25.69 9.71 1.58
N GLY A 350 -25.02 8.98 0.68
CA GLY A 350 -25.36 8.89 -0.73
C GLY A 350 -26.76 8.31 -0.96
N GLY A 351 -27.15 7.31 -0.16
CA GLY A 351 -28.51 6.75 -0.18
C GLY A 351 -29.58 7.78 0.20
N GLU A 352 -29.33 8.61 1.21
CA GLU A 352 -30.25 9.68 1.61
C GLU A 352 -30.34 10.78 0.54
N ILE A 353 -29.19 11.23 0.00
CA ILE A 353 -29.14 12.22 -1.10
C ILE A 353 -29.92 11.69 -2.31
N MET A 354 -29.67 10.45 -2.73
CA MET A 354 -30.34 9.82 -3.85
C MET A 354 -31.85 9.70 -3.61
N SER A 355 -32.23 9.32 -2.40
CA SER A 355 -33.66 9.17 -2.00
C SER A 355 -34.39 10.51 -2.02
N GLN A 356 -33.82 11.57 -1.50
CA GLN A 356 -34.41 12.92 -1.52
C GLN A 356 -34.51 13.45 -2.95
N THR A 357 -33.46 13.24 -3.75
CA THR A 357 -33.44 13.70 -5.13
C THR A 357 -34.43 12.96 -6.00
N THR A 358 -34.52 11.64 -5.91
CA THR A 358 -35.45 10.85 -6.70
C THR A 358 -36.93 11.09 -6.30
N LYS A 359 -37.18 11.47 -5.04
CA LYS A 359 -38.49 11.96 -4.59
C LYS A 359 -38.81 13.30 -5.25
N LYS A 360 -37.86 14.25 -5.29
CA LYS A 360 -38.08 15.60 -5.86
C LYS A 360 -38.25 15.57 -7.38
N TYR A 361 -37.47 14.74 -8.07
CA TYR A 361 -37.43 14.66 -9.53
C TYR A 361 -38.15 13.41 -10.08
N TYR A 362 -39.20 12.94 -9.39
CA TYR A 362 -39.99 11.80 -9.83
C TYR A 362 -40.51 12.02 -11.26
N LYS A 363 -40.45 10.99 -12.09
CA LYS A 363 -40.76 11.00 -13.55
C LYS A 363 -39.88 11.94 -14.40
N LYS A 364 -38.81 12.48 -13.84
CA LYS A 364 -37.79 13.23 -14.64
C LYS A 364 -36.65 12.29 -15.03
N PRO A 365 -36.01 12.55 -16.18
CA PRO A 365 -34.82 11.78 -16.57
C PRO A 365 -33.57 12.19 -15.75
N MET A 366 -32.80 11.18 -15.38
CA MET A 366 -31.49 11.32 -14.73
C MET A 366 -30.46 10.65 -15.62
N ALA A 367 -29.34 11.31 -15.82
CA ALA A 367 -28.21 10.81 -16.57
C ALA A 367 -27.12 10.25 -15.64
N THR A 368 -26.52 9.16 -16.06
CA THR A 368 -25.29 8.62 -15.48
C THR A 368 -24.14 9.02 -16.41
N LEU A 369 -23.21 9.80 -15.90
CA LEU A 369 -22.01 10.24 -16.62
C LEU A 369 -20.82 9.37 -16.18
N TYR A 370 -20.08 8.90 -17.15
CA TYR A 370 -18.75 8.37 -16.97
C TYR A 370 -17.75 9.53 -17.07
N VAL A 371 -17.01 9.74 -16.03
CA VAL A 371 -16.02 10.82 -15.93
C VAL A 371 -14.65 10.17 -15.84
N GLU A 372 -13.81 10.48 -16.80
CA GLU A 372 -12.44 9.97 -16.86
C GLU A 372 -11.47 11.13 -17.08
N TYR A 373 -10.33 11.08 -16.42
CA TYR A 373 -9.25 12.03 -16.65
C TYR A 373 -8.19 11.38 -17.52
N LYS A 374 -7.96 11.93 -18.72
CA LYS A 374 -6.97 11.41 -19.68
C LYS A 374 -5.82 12.39 -19.85
N ASP A 375 -4.63 11.85 -20.04
CA ASP A 375 -3.47 12.61 -20.47
C ASP A 375 -3.72 13.11 -21.91
N ASN A 376 -3.69 14.43 -22.09
CA ASN A 376 -3.85 15.07 -23.41
C ASN A 376 -2.51 15.33 -24.11
N GLY A 377 -1.39 14.84 -23.56
CA GLY A 377 -0.04 15.03 -24.09
C GLY A 377 0.51 16.45 -23.92
N LYS A 378 -0.24 17.37 -23.30
CA LYS A 378 0.22 18.73 -23.02
C LYS A 378 0.80 18.82 -21.61
N LYS A 379 1.80 19.69 -21.46
CA LYS A 379 2.40 19.97 -20.14
C LYS A 379 2.13 21.41 -19.75
N ASP A 380 1.98 21.65 -18.46
CA ASP A 380 1.90 23.01 -17.91
C ASP A 380 3.29 23.68 -17.89
N GLU A 381 3.34 24.95 -17.45
CA GLU A 381 4.58 25.74 -17.35
C GLU A 381 5.64 25.09 -16.41
N ASN A 382 5.22 24.20 -15.52
CA ASN A 382 6.08 23.45 -14.58
C ASN A 382 6.47 22.06 -15.11
N GLY A 383 6.08 21.71 -16.34
CA GLY A 383 6.37 20.42 -16.96
C GLY A 383 5.45 19.28 -16.52
N LYS A 384 4.39 19.54 -15.73
CA LYS A 384 3.38 18.57 -15.34
C LYS A 384 2.41 18.30 -16.50
N THR A 385 2.04 17.05 -16.69
CA THR A 385 1.02 16.69 -17.68
C THR A 385 -0.34 17.24 -17.28
N ILE A 386 -1.03 17.84 -18.24
CA ILE A 386 -2.39 18.35 -18.04
C ILE A 386 -3.36 17.22 -18.30
N LEU A 387 -4.14 16.87 -17.28
CA LEU A 387 -5.23 15.90 -17.41
C LEU A 387 -6.48 16.59 -17.94
N GLU A 388 -7.04 16.06 -19.03
CA GLU A 388 -8.31 16.51 -19.58
C GLU A 388 -9.45 15.67 -19.02
N LYS A 389 -10.47 16.36 -18.49
CA LYS A 389 -11.68 15.71 -17.98
C LYS A 389 -12.57 15.33 -19.18
N ASN A 390 -12.67 14.04 -19.45
CA ASN A 390 -13.57 13.49 -20.45
C ASN A 390 -14.87 13.02 -19.77
N GLU A 391 -16.00 13.53 -20.22
CA GLU A 391 -17.31 13.24 -19.65
C GLU A 391 -18.24 12.69 -20.73
N GLU A 392 -18.70 11.48 -20.55
CA GLU A 392 -19.56 10.76 -21.49
C GLU A 392 -20.83 10.31 -20.80
N VAL A 393 -21.99 10.52 -21.41
CA VAL A 393 -23.27 10.02 -20.88
C VAL A 393 -23.42 8.55 -21.25
N ILE A 394 -23.34 7.66 -20.23
CA ILE A 394 -23.51 6.22 -20.43
C ILE A 394 -24.98 5.87 -20.59
N ASN A 395 -25.83 6.46 -19.76
CA ASN A 395 -27.25 6.13 -19.70
C ASN A 395 -28.09 7.34 -19.28
N VAL A 396 -29.29 7.43 -19.83
CA VAL A 396 -30.33 8.36 -19.40
C VAL A 396 -31.57 7.53 -19.06
N ALA A 397 -31.93 7.49 -17.78
CA ALA A 397 -33.06 6.72 -17.29
C ALA A 397 -34.08 7.62 -16.60
N THR A 398 -35.39 7.36 -16.83
CA THR A 398 -36.46 8.06 -16.13
C THR A 398 -36.61 7.51 -14.71
N ILE A 399 -36.65 8.39 -13.71
CA ILE A 399 -36.84 8.05 -12.31
C ILE A 399 -38.24 7.48 -12.11
N GLN A 400 -38.36 6.16 -11.96
CA GLN A 400 -39.65 5.45 -11.82
C GLN A 400 -40.16 5.40 -10.38
N GLY A 401 -39.30 5.65 -9.41
CA GLY A 401 -39.61 5.58 -7.99
C GLY A 401 -38.58 6.26 -7.12
N ARG A 402 -38.81 6.21 -5.81
CA ARG A 402 -37.82 6.64 -4.83
C ARG A 402 -36.72 5.57 -4.72
N PHE A 403 -35.51 5.92 -5.08
CA PHE A 403 -34.37 5.03 -4.90
C PHE A 403 -33.87 5.07 -3.45
N SER A 404 -33.25 4.00 -3.04
CA SER A 404 -32.52 3.91 -1.79
C SER A 404 -31.02 3.76 -2.07
N SER A 405 -30.33 3.00 -1.23
CA SER A 405 -28.88 2.80 -1.38
C SER A 405 -28.49 1.85 -2.53
N ASN A 406 -29.45 1.14 -3.14
CA ASN A 406 -29.14 0.18 -4.21
C ASN A 406 -29.88 0.54 -5.50
N PHE A 407 -29.15 0.51 -6.62
CA PHE A 407 -29.72 0.69 -7.96
C PHE A 407 -28.85 0.01 -9.02
N GLN A 408 -29.33 -0.03 -10.26
CA GLN A 408 -28.64 -0.67 -11.38
C GLN A 408 -28.38 0.32 -12.49
N ILE A 409 -27.18 0.24 -13.08
CA ILE A 409 -26.78 0.99 -14.26
C ILE A 409 -26.87 0.03 -15.44
N THR A 410 -27.71 0.36 -16.41
CA THR A 410 -27.87 -0.36 -17.67
C THR A 410 -27.25 0.44 -18.82
N GLY A 411 -27.18 -0.14 -20.03
CA GLY A 411 -26.62 0.56 -21.19
C GLY A 411 -25.11 0.44 -21.33
N VAL A 412 -24.49 -0.50 -20.60
CA VAL A 412 -23.08 -0.86 -20.75
C VAL A 412 -22.92 -1.75 -21.99
N SER A 413 -21.90 -1.48 -22.83
CA SER A 413 -21.82 -2.08 -24.18
C SER A 413 -21.42 -3.57 -24.15
N SER A 414 -20.67 -4.02 -23.15
CA SER A 414 -20.22 -5.41 -23.05
C SER A 414 -20.07 -5.89 -21.60
N SER A 415 -20.08 -7.21 -21.42
CA SER A 415 -19.80 -7.81 -20.10
C SER A 415 -18.42 -7.48 -19.58
N ALA A 416 -17.40 -7.36 -20.44
CA ALA A 416 -16.05 -6.96 -20.06
C ALA A 416 -16.02 -5.51 -19.55
N GLU A 417 -16.73 -4.62 -20.22
CA GLU A 417 -16.87 -3.22 -19.78
C GLU A 417 -17.63 -3.12 -18.45
N ALA A 418 -18.71 -3.88 -18.29
CA ALA A 418 -19.45 -3.94 -17.03
C ALA A 418 -18.59 -4.43 -15.87
N GLN A 419 -17.69 -5.41 -16.12
CA GLN A 419 -16.73 -5.90 -15.13
C GLN A 419 -15.70 -4.83 -14.76
N ASN A 420 -15.07 -4.20 -15.75
CA ASN A 420 -14.07 -3.15 -15.52
C ASN A 420 -14.70 -1.98 -14.75
N LEU A 421 -15.88 -1.52 -15.19
CA LEU A 421 -16.61 -0.46 -14.51
C LEU A 421 -16.97 -0.85 -13.07
N SER A 422 -17.50 -2.05 -12.87
CA SER A 422 -17.81 -2.56 -11.53
C SER A 422 -16.59 -2.62 -10.62
N MET A 423 -15.45 -3.11 -11.12
CA MET A 423 -14.21 -3.18 -10.35
C MET A 423 -13.70 -1.78 -9.96
N LEU A 424 -13.71 -0.83 -10.89
CA LEU A 424 -13.31 0.56 -10.63
C LEU A 424 -14.21 1.22 -9.58
N LEU A 425 -15.52 1.04 -9.69
CA LEU A 425 -16.49 1.59 -8.74
C LEU A 425 -16.36 0.95 -7.35
N LYS A 426 -16.18 -0.37 -7.29
CA LYS A 426 -16.00 -1.11 -6.04
C LYS A 426 -14.72 -0.69 -5.31
N SER A 427 -13.63 -0.46 -6.04
CA SER A 427 -12.37 0.01 -5.46
C SER A 427 -12.40 1.48 -5.02
N GLY A 428 -13.41 2.23 -5.44
CA GLY A 428 -13.64 3.62 -5.09
C GLY A 428 -13.08 4.62 -6.10
N ALA A 429 -13.73 5.79 -6.16
CA ALA A 429 -13.27 6.91 -6.97
C ALA A 429 -12.07 7.59 -6.30
N LEU A 430 -11.02 7.85 -7.07
CA LEU A 430 -9.90 8.68 -6.61
C LEU A 430 -10.41 10.10 -6.34
N ILE A 431 -10.02 10.65 -5.20
CA ILE A 431 -10.40 12.02 -4.81
C ILE A 431 -9.66 13.03 -5.69
N ALA A 432 -8.40 12.75 -5.95
CA ALA A 432 -7.59 13.47 -6.89
C ALA A 432 -7.09 12.53 -7.99
N PRO A 433 -7.09 12.95 -9.26
CA PRO A 433 -6.50 12.18 -10.33
C PRO A 433 -5.04 11.86 -10.04
N VAL A 434 -4.57 10.71 -10.52
CA VAL A 434 -3.18 10.29 -10.39
C VAL A 434 -2.58 10.04 -11.76
N GLN A 435 -1.29 10.35 -11.91
CA GLN A 435 -0.52 10.08 -13.12
C GLN A 435 0.66 9.18 -12.79
N ILE A 436 0.96 8.23 -13.66
CA ILE A 436 2.18 7.42 -13.57
C ILE A 436 3.30 8.25 -14.19
N VAL A 437 4.23 8.73 -13.34
CA VAL A 437 5.38 9.53 -13.77
C VAL A 437 6.62 8.68 -14.03
N GLU A 438 6.72 7.53 -13.39
CA GLU A 438 7.79 6.56 -13.61
C GLU A 438 7.23 5.15 -13.52
N GLU A 439 7.64 4.31 -14.46
CA GLU A 439 7.38 2.87 -14.47
C GLU A 439 8.70 2.13 -14.56
N ARG A 440 8.94 1.22 -13.63
CA ARG A 440 10.13 0.39 -13.63
C ARG A 440 9.73 -1.08 -13.46
N THR A 441 10.04 -1.88 -14.46
CA THR A 441 9.80 -3.32 -14.45
C THR A 441 11.10 -4.06 -14.20
N ILE A 442 11.07 -5.04 -13.29
CA ILE A 442 12.18 -5.95 -12.99
C ILE A 442 11.71 -7.34 -13.37
N GLY A 443 12.40 -7.95 -14.33
CA GLY A 443 12.07 -9.32 -14.75
C GLY A 443 12.37 -10.34 -13.64
N PRO A 444 11.58 -11.43 -13.54
CA PRO A 444 11.80 -12.47 -12.52
C PRO A 444 13.19 -13.11 -12.60
N SER A 445 13.76 -13.24 -13.81
CA SER A 445 15.11 -13.77 -14.02
C SER A 445 16.19 -12.89 -13.39
N LEU A 446 16.06 -11.57 -13.46
CA LEU A 446 16.96 -10.63 -12.80
C LEU A 446 16.84 -10.74 -11.29
N GLY A 447 15.62 -10.88 -10.77
CA GLY A 447 15.39 -11.09 -9.34
C GLY A 447 16.08 -12.36 -8.85
N ALA A 448 15.88 -13.48 -9.51
CA ALA A 448 16.54 -14.75 -9.17
C ALA A 448 18.07 -14.65 -9.22
N GLN A 449 18.63 -14.00 -10.24
CA GLN A 449 20.08 -13.76 -10.33
C GLN A 449 20.61 -12.91 -9.18
N ASN A 450 19.88 -11.86 -8.79
CA ASN A 450 20.23 -11.01 -7.65
C ASN A 450 20.25 -11.79 -6.33
N VAL A 451 19.27 -12.68 -6.14
CA VAL A 451 19.20 -13.57 -4.96
C VAL A 451 20.39 -14.50 -4.93
N GLU A 452 20.69 -15.19 -6.04
CA GLU A 452 21.82 -16.12 -6.13
C GLU A 452 23.16 -15.41 -5.85
N GLN A 453 23.39 -14.28 -6.48
CA GLN A 453 24.61 -13.48 -6.25
C GLN A 453 24.70 -13.00 -4.80
N GLY A 454 23.59 -12.51 -4.22
CA GLY A 454 23.55 -12.03 -2.84
C GLY A 454 23.79 -13.14 -1.81
N ILE A 455 23.19 -14.31 -2.00
CA ILE A 455 23.41 -15.48 -1.13
C ILE A 455 24.87 -15.95 -1.24
N ASN A 456 25.40 -16.08 -2.47
CA ASN A 456 26.78 -16.49 -2.69
C ASN A 456 27.78 -15.53 -2.06
N ALA A 457 27.57 -14.21 -2.22
CA ALA A 457 28.44 -13.20 -1.59
C ALA A 457 28.38 -13.29 -0.06
N SER A 458 27.20 -13.45 0.53
CA SER A 458 27.00 -13.60 1.97
C SER A 458 27.69 -14.87 2.50
N PHE A 459 27.55 -15.98 1.78
CA PHE A 459 28.13 -17.28 2.15
C PHE A 459 29.67 -17.24 2.15
N TRP A 460 30.28 -16.74 1.08
CA TRP A 460 31.74 -16.61 1.00
C TRP A 460 32.27 -15.59 2.01
N GLY A 461 31.59 -14.47 2.19
CA GLY A 461 31.93 -13.50 3.23
C GLY A 461 31.92 -14.11 4.63
N LEU A 462 30.89 -14.89 4.95
CA LEU A 462 30.80 -15.60 6.22
C LEU A 462 31.95 -16.59 6.43
N ILE A 463 32.29 -17.38 5.40
CA ILE A 463 33.41 -18.35 5.47
C ILE A 463 34.71 -17.65 5.75
N VAL A 464 35.02 -16.57 5.03
CA VAL A 464 36.27 -15.80 5.21
C VAL A 464 36.36 -15.27 6.64
N VAL A 465 35.29 -14.70 7.16
CA VAL A 465 35.24 -14.16 8.53
C VAL A 465 35.42 -15.27 9.57
N ILE A 466 34.74 -16.40 9.42
CA ILE A 466 34.88 -17.56 10.32
C ILE A 466 36.33 -18.07 10.32
N LEU A 467 36.95 -18.26 9.14
CA LEU A 467 38.33 -18.70 9.04
C LEU A 467 39.30 -17.72 9.72
N PHE A 468 39.12 -16.43 9.50
CA PHE A 468 39.93 -15.40 10.20
C PHE A 468 39.80 -15.53 11.72
N MET A 469 38.55 -15.63 12.23
CA MET A 469 38.31 -15.74 13.67
C MET A 469 38.89 -17.02 14.28
N LEU A 470 38.78 -18.15 13.59
CA LEU A 470 39.35 -19.43 14.06
C LEU A 470 40.88 -19.39 14.12
N ILE A 471 41.52 -18.82 13.10
CA ILE A 471 43.00 -18.76 13.05
C ILE A 471 43.55 -17.80 14.11
N TYR A 472 42.93 -16.62 14.26
CA TYR A 472 43.47 -15.56 15.11
C TYR A 472 43.06 -15.71 16.58
N TYR A 473 41.79 -16.08 16.89
CA TYR A 473 41.27 -16.18 18.26
C TYR A 473 41.05 -17.60 18.78
N LYS A 474 41.39 -18.61 18.00
CA LYS A 474 41.34 -20.03 18.42
C LYS A 474 39.94 -20.42 19.01
N ILE A 475 39.89 -20.84 20.32
CA ILE A 475 38.65 -21.25 20.98
C ILE A 475 37.65 -20.09 21.11
N PHE A 476 38.11 -18.87 21.38
CA PHE A 476 37.25 -17.69 21.38
C PHE A 476 36.75 -17.37 19.98
N GLY A 477 37.54 -17.69 18.93
CA GLY A 477 37.12 -17.63 17.55
C GLY A 477 35.99 -18.62 17.23
N VAL A 478 36.01 -19.84 17.78
CA VAL A 478 34.89 -20.79 17.67
C VAL A 478 33.62 -20.21 18.30
N ILE A 479 33.73 -19.64 19.50
CA ILE A 479 32.61 -19.03 20.22
C ILE A 479 32.03 -17.86 19.42
N ALA A 480 32.85 -16.99 18.87
CA ALA A 480 32.43 -15.88 18.02
C ALA A 480 31.76 -16.35 16.72
N SER A 481 32.33 -17.39 16.08
CA SER A 481 31.72 -17.97 14.86
C SER A 481 30.34 -18.56 15.14
N PHE A 482 30.17 -19.23 16.27
CA PHE A 482 28.86 -19.74 16.69
C PHE A 482 27.86 -18.60 16.97
N ALA A 483 28.31 -17.53 17.64
CA ALA A 483 27.49 -16.34 17.86
C ALA A 483 27.13 -15.64 16.55
N LEU A 484 28.00 -15.65 15.55
CA LEU A 484 27.75 -15.08 14.22
C LEU A 484 26.65 -15.86 13.48
N VAL A 485 26.67 -17.19 13.52
CA VAL A 485 25.60 -18.01 12.96
C VAL A 485 24.26 -17.74 13.67
N ILE A 486 24.27 -17.66 15.01
CA ILE A 486 23.07 -17.28 15.78
C ILE A 486 22.59 -15.89 15.36
N ASN A 487 23.49 -14.95 15.13
CA ASN A 487 23.13 -13.60 14.69
C ASN A 487 22.34 -13.62 13.38
N ILE A 488 22.78 -14.40 12.38
CA ILE A 488 22.06 -14.55 11.10
C ILE A 488 20.67 -15.16 11.32
N VAL A 489 20.60 -16.24 12.12
CA VAL A 489 19.32 -16.92 12.41
C VAL A 489 18.34 -15.96 13.10
N LEU A 490 18.81 -15.19 14.08
CA LEU A 490 18.00 -14.19 14.75
C LEU A 490 17.56 -13.07 13.82
N LEU A 491 18.44 -12.61 12.91
CA LEU A 491 18.14 -11.57 11.95
C LEU A 491 17.02 -12.02 10.98
N VAL A 492 17.18 -13.20 10.38
CA VAL A 492 16.17 -13.78 9.49
C VAL A 492 14.85 -14.00 10.25
N GLY A 493 14.90 -14.56 11.46
CA GLY A 493 13.71 -14.77 12.28
C GLY A 493 12.99 -13.45 12.63
N LEU A 494 13.74 -12.42 12.99
CA LEU A 494 13.15 -11.12 13.36
C LEU A 494 12.58 -10.40 12.13
N MET A 495 13.26 -10.49 10.97
CA MET A 495 12.73 -10.00 9.69
C MET A 495 11.42 -10.69 9.31
N SER A 496 11.27 -11.97 9.63
CA SER A 496 10.05 -12.75 9.36
C SER A 496 8.88 -12.36 10.28
N ILE A 497 9.17 -11.89 11.51
CA ILE A 497 8.14 -11.47 12.49
C ILE A 497 7.64 -10.06 12.20
N LEU A 498 8.52 -9.15 11.75
CA LEU A 498 8.18 -7.73 11.66
C LEU A 498 7.29 -7.43 10.45
N PRO A 499 6.08 -6.91 10.67
CA PRO A 499 5.22 -6.49 9.58
C PRO A 499 5.84 -5.31 8.83
N GLY A 500 5.89 -5.40 7.49
CA GLY A 500 6.46 -4.36 6.62
C GLY A 500 7.98 -4.42 6.42
N ALA A 501 8.70 -5.32 7.11
CA ALA A 501 10.09 -5.59 6.79
C ALA A 501 10.18 -6.39 5.48
N THR A 502 10.83 -5.83 4.47
CA THR A 502 11.08 -6.48 3.18
C THR A 502 12.58 -6.57 2.93
N LEU A 503 13.05 -7.74 2.52
CA LEU A 503 14.44 -7.92 2.11
C LEU A 503 14.61 -7.42 0.67
N SER A 504 15.43 -6.41 0.48
CA SER A 504 15.82 -5.86 -0.83
C SER A 504 17.27 -6.21 -1.15
N MET A 505 17.73 -5.96 -2.38
CA MET A 505 19.14 -6.13 -2.75
C MET A 505 20.09 -5.31 -1.84
N PRO A 506 19.86 -4.01 -1.58
CA PRO A 506 20.60 -3.29 -0.55
C PRO A 506 20.43 -3.89 0.86
N GLY A 507 19.29 -4.51 1.18
CA GLY A 507 19.08 -5.22 2.44
C GLY A 507 20.01 -6.41 2.60
N ILE A 508 20.28 -7.19 1.54
CA ILE A 508 21.30 -8.25 1.54
C ILE A 508 22.69 -7.65 1.82
N ALA A 509 23.02 -6.53 1.17
CA ALA A 509 24.27 -5.82 1.47
C ALA A 509 24.35 -5.38 2.94
N GLY A 510 23.22 -4.96 3.53
CA GLY A 510 23.08 -4.68 4.96
C GLY A 510 23.38 -5.90 5.83
N ILE A 511 22.90 -7.09 5.44
CA ILE A 511 23.22 -8.35 6.14
C ILE A 511 24.74 -8.58 6.12
N VAL A 512 25.38 -8.48 4.96
CA VAL A 512 26.84 -8.68 4.83
C VAL A 512 27.62 -7.66 5.67
N LEU A 513 27.18 -6.40 5.67
CA LEU A 513 27.78 -5.35 6.49
C LEU A 513 27.64 -5.66 7.99
N THR A 514 26.47 -6.09 8.43
CA THR A 514 26.23 -6.42 9.84
C THR A 514 27.00 -7.66 10.30
N LEU A 515 27.31 -8.60 9.40
CA LEU A 515 28.23 -9.71 9.70
C LEU A 515 29.62 -9.21 10.10
N GLY A 516 30.17 -8.24 9.36
CA GLY A 516 31.44 -7.60 9.71
C GLY A 516 31.39 -6.90 11.07
N MET A 517 30.36 -6.07 11.31
CA MET A 517 30.18 -5.35 12.58
C MET A 517 29.93 -6.29 13.77
N SER A 518 29.27 -7.43 13.54
CA SER A 518 29.03 -8.43 14.58
C SER A 518 30.33 -9.08 15.08
N VAL A 519 31.30 -9.25 14.18
CA VAL A 519 32.64 -9.74 14.53
C VAL A 519 33.44 -8.69 15.26
N ASP A 520 33.35 -7.42 14.86
CA ASP A 520 34.09 -6.31 15.49
C ASP A 520 33.79 -6.19 16.98
N ALA A 521 32.53 -6.31 17.39
CA ALA A 521 32.15 -6.33 18.80
C ALA A 521 32.84 -7.46 19.59
N ASN A 522 32.94 -8.65 18.99
CA ASN A 522 33.63 -9.79 19.61
C ASN A 522 35.15 -9.56 19.69
N VAL A 523 35.74 -9.00 18.61
CA VAL A 523 37.17 -8.64 18.56
C VAL A 523 37.52 -7.64 19.68
N LEU A 524 36.71 -6.59 19.85
CA LEU A 524 36.92 -5.61 20.92
C LEU A 524 36.90 -6.25 22.31
N ILE A 525 35.95 -7.15 22.55
CA ILE A 525 35.89 -7.88 23.83
C ILE A 525 37.15 -8.75 24.02
N PHE A 526 37.56 -9.50 23.00
CA PHE A 526 38.69 -10.43 23.09
C PHE A 526 40.01 -9.69 23.23
N GLU A 527 40.24 -8.62 22.51
CA GLU A 527 41.46 -7.80 22.67
C GLU A 527 41.49 -7.14 24.05
N ARG A 528 40.34 -6.69 24.59
CA ARG A 528 40.28 -6.18 25.96
C ARG A 528 40.62 -7.26 26.99
N ILE A 529 40.11 -8.49 26.80
CA ILE A 529 40.50 -9.62 27.67
C ILE A 529 42.01 -9.89 27.60
N LYS A 530 42.64 -9.88 26.40
CA LYS A 530 44.08 -10.04 26.23
C LYS A 530 44.88 -8.92 26.94
N GLU A 531 44.40 -7.69 26.82
CA GLU A 531 45.02 -6.54 27.49
C GLU A 531 44.99 -6.71 29.02
N GLU A 532 43.85 -7.11 29.59
CA GLU A 532 43.74 -7.33 31.04
C GLU A 532 44.61 -8.50 31.54
N ILE A 533 44.79 -9.55 30.71
CA ILE A 533 45.74 -10.63 31.02
C ILE A 533 47.20 -10.13 30.98
N ARG A 534 47.57 -9.29 29.99
CA ARG A 534 48.93 -8.68 29.90
C ARG A 534 49.20 -7.76 31.09
N ASN A 535 48.17 -7.11 31.63
CA ASN A 535 48.27 -6.29 32.83
C ASN A 535 48.37 -7.11 34.13
N GLY A 536 48.50 -8.46 34.04
CA GLY A 536 48.71 -9.34 35.16
C GLY A 536 47.45 -9.72 35.96
N ARG A 537 46.23 -9.45 35.47
CA ARG A 537 44.98 -9.83 36.16
C ARG A 537 44.74 -11.33 36.04
N PRO A 538 44.16 -11.95 37.10
CA PRO A 538 43.72 -13.33 37.02
C PRO A 538 42.72 -13.55 35.86
N ILE A 539 42.78 -14.70 35.20
CA ILE A 539 41.98 -14.99 34.00
C ILE A 539 40.49 -14.73 34.18
N GLN A 540 39.89 -15.15 35.32
CA GLN A 540 38.49 -14.93 35.59
C GLN A 540 38.13 -13.45 35.74
N GLN A 541 39.03 -12.66 36.29
CA GLN A 541 38.84 -11.22 36.41
C GLN A 541 39.06 -10.53 35.04
N ALA A 542 40.06 -10.96 34.27
CA ALA A 542 40.32 -10.45 32.94
C ALA A 542 39.12 -10.67 31.99
N ILE A 543 38.46 -11.84 32.04
CA ILE A 543 37.24 -12.10 31.28
C ILE A 543 36.13 -11.13 31.72
N ASN A 544 35.87 -10.97 33.01
CA ASN A 544 34.86 -10.07 33.52
C ASN A 544 35.06 -8.62 33.11
N GLU A 545 36.30 -8.12 33.31
CA GLU A 545 36.66 -6.75 32.97
C GLU A 545 36.68 -6.51 31.45
N GLY A 546 37.11 -7.50 30.65
CA GLY A 546 37.07 -7.44 29.20
C GLY A 546 35.67 -7.18 28.66
N TYR A 547 34.66 -7.95 29.15
CA TYR A 547 33.27 -7.72 28.76
C TYR A 547 32.73 -6.38 29.27
N ASN A 548 33.03 -5.99 30.51
CA ASN A 548 32.52 -4.76 31.09
C ASN A 548 33.20 -3.52 30.48
N GLY A 549 34.52 -3.57 30.22
CA GLY A 549 35.27 -2.46 29.64
C GLY A 549 34.98 -2.25 28.15
N ALA A 550 34.65 -3.31 27.40
CA ALA A 550 34.29 -3.18 25.99
C ALA A 550 32.83 -2.71 25.80
N PHE A 551 31.97 -2.85 26.82
CA PHE A 551 30.56 -2.55 26.71
C PHE A 551 30.27 -1.12 26.24
N SER A 552 30.86 -0.11 26.86
CA SER A 552 30.62 1.30 26.51
C SER A 552 31.01 1.60 25.08
N SER A 553 32.21 1.13 24.64
CA SER A 553 32.70 1.35 23.29
C SER A 553 31.77 0.69 22.24
N ILE A 554 31.36 -0.57 22.52
CA ILE A 554 30.42 -1.29 21.62
C ILE A 554 29.06 -0.58 21.58
N PHE A 555 28.55 -0.13 22.73
CA PHE A 555 27.26 0.55 22.78
C PHE A 555 27.30 1.87 22.03
N ASP A 556 28.31 2.71 22.27
CA ASP A 556 28.42 4.04 21.67
C ASP A 556 28.59 3.96 20.15
N ALA A 557 29.46 3.06 19.65
CA ALA A 557 29.65 2.85 18.22
C ALA A 557 28.39 2.34 17.51
N ASN A 558 27.68 1.39 18.12
CA ASN A 558 26.47 0.82 17.52
C ASN A 558 25.25 1.76 17.64
N LEU A 559 25.18 2.59 18.69
CA LEU A 559 24.11 3.58 18.84
C LEU A 559 24.11 4.59 17.69
N THR A 560 25.28 5.07 17.26
CA THR A 560 25.37 5.98 16.11
C THR A 560 24.91 5.32 14.82
N THR A 561 25.21 4.03 14.63
CA THR A 561 24.76 3.26 13.47
C THR A 561 23.24 3.05 13.48
N ILE A 562 22.66 2.74 14.64
CA ILE A 562 21.19 2.60 14.80
C ILE A 562 20.50 3.95 14.50
N LEU A 563 21.01 5.07 15.01
CA LEU A 563 20.47 6.40 14.71
C LEU A 563 20.52 6.71 13.21
N THR A 564 21.64 6.38 12.55
CA THR A 564 21.77 6.52 11.10
C THR A 564 20.74 5.65 10.35
N ALA A 565 20.54 4.41 10.79
CA ALA A 565 19.54 3.53 10.19
C ALA A 565 18.09 4.05 10.38
N ILE A 566 17.78 4.64 11.55
CA ILE A 566 16.48 5.27 11.79
C ILE A 566 16.26 6.45 10.85
N ILE A 567 17.27 7.30 10.64
CA ILE A 567 17.19 8.42 9.68
C ILE A 567 16.98 7.90 8.26
N LEU A 568 17.77 6.88 7.85
CA LEU A 568 17.62 6.26 6.53
C LEU A 568 16.24 5.64 6.34
N TYR A 569 15.66 5.05 7.37
CA TYR A 569 14.29 4.52 7.33
C TYR A 569 13.24 5.62 7.16
N ALA A 570 13.41 6.73 7.87
CA ALA A 570 12.46 7.86 7.84
C ALA A 570 12.47 8.62 6.50
N VAL A 571 13.65 8.76 5.88
CA VAL A 571 13.83 9.53 4.64
C VAL A 571 13.82 8.63 3.40
N GLY A 572 14.23 7.36 3.56
CA GLY A 572 14.38 6.39 2.47
C GLY A 572 13.04 5.90 1.91
N THR A 573 13.09 5.34 0.71
CA THR A 573 11.97 4.69 0.06
C THR A 573 12.38 3.31 -0.47
N GLY A 574 11.45 2.35 -0.47
CA GLY A 574 11.64 1.02 -1.05
C GLY A 574 12.94 0.33 -0.62
N PRO A 575 13.90 0.12 -1.55
CA PRO A 575 15.14 -0.59 -1.27
C PRO A 575 15.99 0.01 -0.14
N ILE A 576 15.99 1.35 0.02
CA ILE A 576 16.73 2.04 1.09
C ILE A 576 16.12 1.75 2.45
N GLN A 577 14.78 1.68 2.54
CA GLN A 577 14.11 1.28 3.78
C GLN A 577 14.44 -0.17 4.16
N GLY A 578 14.45 -1.09 3.18
CA GLY A 578 14.88 -2.46 3.40
C GLY A 578 16.29 -2.55 3.96
N PHE A 579 17.25 -1.79 3.41
CA PHE A 579 18.62 -1.66 3.94
C PHE A 579 18.64 -1.13 5.37
N ALA A 580 17.90 -0.05 5.63
CA ALA A 580 17.84 0.58 6.95
C ALA A 580 17.31 -0.37 8.03
N VAL A 581 16.26 -1.14 7.70
CA VAL A 581 15.69 -2.16 8.61
C VAL A 581 16.70 -3.25 8.89
N THR A 582 17.32 -3.86 7.86
CA THR A 582 18.32 -4.92 8.05
C THR A 582 19.52 -4.43 8.85
N LEU A 583 19.97 -3.21 8.61
CA LEU A 583 21.08 -2.59 9.35
C LEU A 583 20.72 -2.38 10.82
N ALA A 584 19.58 -1.75 11.12
CA ALA A 584 19.15 -1.49 12.50
C ALA A 584 18.98 -2.79 13.30
N LEU A 585 18.27 -3.77 12.72
CA LEU A 585 18.05 -5.07 13.35
C LEU A 585 19.35 -5.84 13.52
N GLY A 586 20.19 -5.88 12.48
CA GLY A 586 21.46 -6.58 12.51
C GLY A 586 22.40 -6.03 13.59
N VAL A 587 22.50 -4.71 13.73
CA VAL A 587 23.30 -4.07 14.79
C VAL A 587 22.72 -4.37 16.18
N ALA A 588 21.42 -4.26 16.38
CA ALA A 588 20.78 -4.57 17.66
C ALA A 588 21.00 -6.04 18.08
N ILE A 589 20.87 -6.96 17.12
CA ILE A 589 21.10 -8.39 17.34
C ILE A 589 22.58 -8.66 17.61
N SER A 590 23.51 -8.00 16.87
CA SER A 590 24.94 -8.17 17.06
C SER A 590 25.38 -7.76 18.47
N MET A 591 24.85 -6.65 18.98
CA MET A 591 25.07 -6.26 20.39
C MET A 591 24.58 -7.33 21.37
N PHE A 592 23.38 -7.85 21.16
CA PHE A 592 22.82 -8.90 22.00
C PHE A 592 23.68 -10.18 21.97
N THR A 593 24.04 -10.64 20.77
CA THR A 593 24.81 -11.88 20.59
C THR A 593 26.24 -11.73 21.11
N ALA A 594 26.92 -10.60 20.85
CA ALA A 594 28.30 -10.36 21.32
C ALA A 594 28.36 -10.14 22.84
N ILE A 595 27.48 -9.32 23.40
CA ILE A 595 27.56 -8.96 24.83
C ILE A 595 26.96 -10.04 25.73
N THR A 596 25.77 -10.55 25.35
CA THR A 596 25.00 -11.47 26.19
C THR A 596 25.19 -12.92 25.77
N GLY A 597 25.12 -13.19 24.48
CA GLY A 597 25.21 -14.54 23.92
C GLY A 597 26.62 -15.15 24.10
N THR A 598 27.69 -14.47 23.64
CA THR A 598 29.05 -14.99 23.79
C THR A 598 29.46 -15.07 25.26
N ARG A 599 29.05 -14.11 26.09
CA ARG A 599 29.30 -14.16 27.54
C ARG A 599 28.63 -15.37 28.19
N ALA A 600 27.41 -15.73 27.77
CA ALA A 600 26.76 -16.94 28.28
C ALA A 600 27.55 -18.21 27.94
N ILE A 601 28.05 -18.31 26.69
CA ILE A 601 28.87 -19.45 26.24
C ILE A 601 30.20 -19.49 26.97
N VAL A 602 30.91 -18.34 27.06
CA VAL A 602 32.18 -18.23 27.79
C VAL A 602 32.01 -18.58 29.27
N ASN A 603 30.94 -18.11 29.91
CA ASN A 603 30.62 -18.47 31.30
C ASN A 603 30.30 -19.95 31.46
N PHE A 604 29.66 -20.58 30.49
CA PHE A 604 29.38 -22.01 30.50
C PHE A 604 30.66 -22.85 30.37
N ILE A 605 31.60 -22.45 29.48
CA ILE A 605 32.84 -23.20 29.24
C ILE A 605 33.87 -22.97 30.34
N TYR A 606 34.07 -21.71 30.74
CA TYR A 606 35.16 -21.29 31.62
C TYR A 606 34.74 -20.84 33.02
N GLY A 607 33.43 -20.61 33.23
CA GLY A 607 32.92 -20.06 34.50
C GLY A 607 33.19 -20.95 35.69
N GLY A 608 33.84 -20.40 36.73
CA GLY A 608 34.12 -21.09 37.99
C GLY A 608 35.25 -22.12 37.95
N LYS A 609 35.96 -22.27 36.84
CA LYS A 609 37.13 -23.14 36.69
C LYS A 609 38.44 -22.41 37.04
N ARG A 610 39.38 -23.08 37.64
CA ARG A 610 40.75 -22.56 37.76
C ARG A 610 41.48 -22.81 36.46
N LEU A 611 41.87 -21.73 35.77
CA LEU A 611 42.51 -21.74 34.46
C LEU A 611 43.94 -21.23 34.63
N GLU A 612 44.92 -21.96 34.10
CA GLU A 612 46.32 -21.51 34.06
C GLU A 612 46.63 -20.74 32.78
N LYS A 613 45.99 -21.08 31.66
CA LYS A 613 46.12 -20.38 30.36
C LYS A 613 44.76 -20.27 29.70
N LEU A 614 44.55 -19.18 28.94
CA LEU A 614 43.40 -18.95 28.12
C LEU A 614 43.79 -19.10 26.63
N SER A 615 43.04 -19.85 25.87
CA SER A 615 43.27 -20.03 24.43
C SER A 615 42.50 -18.97 23.65
N ILE A 616 43.09 -17.76 23.56
CA ILE A 616 42.52 -16.57 22.94
C ILE A 616 43.56 -15.91 22.01
#